data_2e0d206420dc352612c0da238717bfe3
#
_entry.id   2e0d206420dc352612c0da238717bfe3
#
_cell.length_a   1.000
_cell.length_b   1.000
_cell.length_c   1.000
_cell.angle_alpha   90.00
_cell.angle_beta   90.00
_cell.angle_gamma   90.00
#
_symmetry.space_group_name_H-M   'P 1'
#
loop_
_entity.id
_entity.type
_entity.pdbx_description
1 polymer ?
#
loop_
_entity_poly.entity_id
_entity_poly.type
_entity_poly.pdbx_seq_one_letter_code
_entity_poly.pdbx_strand_id
1 'polypeptide(L)'
;MLIGGQSVAVWLVSEAVDMRKAIDGLAQAVVDTLQRQPLSGEVFVFGNRQCDKVKLLWYDRHGFWLAYKRLERGRFRWPASGGAIGVTELTLLLEGIDLRVPRLRRVDLQRVD
;
A
#
# COMPACT_ATOMS: atom_id res chain seq x y z
N MET A 1 10.52 5.31 -5.99
CA MET A 1 10.31 3.92 -5.62
C MET A 1 11.19 3.01 -6.43
N LEU A 2 11.58 1.92 -5.84
CA LEU A 2 12.44 0.95 -6.49
C LEU A 2 11.79 0.23 -7.65
N ILE A 3 10.50 0.37 -7.78
CA ILE A 3 9.72 -0.30 -8.81
C ILE A 3 9.95 0.33 -10.18
N GLY A 4 10.44 1.49 -10.24
CA GLY A 4 10.89 2.27 -11.40
C GLY A 4 10.22 2.00 -12.71
N GLY A 5 10.23 2.85 -13.57
CA GLY A 5 10.00 2.91 -15.02
C GLY A 5 8.96 2.03 -15.68
N GLN A 6 8.49 0.97 -15.09
CA GLN A 6 7.58 0.05 -15.75
C GLN A 6 6.18 0.18 -15.23
N SER A 7 5.22 -0.13 -16.09
CA SER A 7 3.85 -0.22 -15.67
C SER A 7 3.68 -1.43 -14.77
N VAL A 8 3.33 -1.21 -13.53
CA VAL A 8 3.22 -2.27 -12.53
C VAL A 8 1.81 -2.25 -11.96
N ALA A 9 1.21 -3.42 -11.88
CA ALA A 9 -0.09 -3.55 -11.23
C ALA A 9 0.07 -3.43 -9.73
N VAL A 10 -0.80 -2.64 -9.12
CA VAL A 10 -0.80 -2.41 -7.67
C VAL A 10 -2.15 -2.84 -7.13
N TRP A 11 -2.14 -3.65 -6.07
CA TRP A 11 -3.34 -4.17 -5.45
C TRP A 11 -3.42 -3.69 -4.01
N LEU A 12 -4.52 -3.03 -3.70
CA LEU A 12 -4.76 -2.49 -2.37
C LEU A 12 -5.68 -3.42 -1.60
N VAL A 13 -5.26 -3.80 -0.41
CA VAL A 13 -6.08 -4.62 0.49
C VAL A 13 -6.92 -3.67 1.34
N SER A 14 -8.25 -3.78 1.25
CA SER A 14 -9.15 -2.90 1.98
C SER A 14 -9.20 -3.21 3.47
N GLU A 15 -9.02 -4.47 3.82
CA GLU A 15 -9.10 -4.89 5.22
C GLU A 15 -7.78 -4.63 5.94
N ALA A 16 -7.89 -4.17 7.18
CA ALA A 16 -6.70 -3.92 7.98
C ALA A 16 -5.98 -5.23 8.29
N VAL A 17 -4.66 -5.18 8.29
CA VAL A 17 -3.84 -6.33 8.66
C VAL A 17 -3.03 -6.00 9.92
N ASP A 18 -2.61 -7.06 10.58
CA ASP A 18 -1.72 -6.95 11.73
C ASP A 18 -0.31 -6.62 11.21
N MET A 19 0.23 -5.49 11.63
CA MET A 19 1.54 -5.05 11.18
C MET A 19 2.70 -5.87 11.72
N ARG A 20 2.44 -6.84 12.59
CA ARG A 20 3.45 -7.81 12.98
C ARG A 20 3.74 -8.82 11.87
N LYS A 21 2.82 -8.94 10.90
CA LYS A 21 3.05 -9.81 9.75
C LYS A 21 4.22 -9.28 8.94
N ALA A 22 5.09 -10.20 8.58
CA ALA A 22 6.22 -9.92 7.72
C ALA A 22 5.99 -10.60 6.37
N ILE A 23 7.05 -10.90 5.65
CA ILE A 23 6.95 -11.37 4.26
C ILE A 23 6.01 -12.57 4.13
N ASP A 24 6.23 -13.62 4.91
CA ASP A 24 5.44 -14.85 4.74
C ASP A 24 3.97 -14.63 5.09
N GLY A 25 3.71 -13.93 6.18
CA GLY A 25 2.33 -13.66 6.58
C GLY A 25 1.60 -12.77 5.59
N LEU A 26 2.29 -11.78 5.03
CA LEU A 26 1.69 -10.91 4.04
C LEU A 26 1.49 -11.63 2.70
N ALA A 27 2.43 -12.48 2.30
CA ALA A 27 2.26 -13.28 1.10
C ALA A 27 1.04 -14.18 1.23
N GLN A 28 0.83 -14.78 2.40
CA GLN A 28 -0.36 -15.60 2.64
C GLN A 28 -1.62 -14.73 2.58
N ALA A 29 -1.57 -13.52 3.09
CA ALA A 29 -2.71 -12.61 3.03
C ALA A 29 -3.08 -12.27 1.58
N VAL A 30 -2.10 -12.14 0.69
CA VAL A 30 -2.38 -11.94 -0.74
C VAL A 30 -3.22 -13.07 -1.30
N VAL A 31 -2.86 -14.30 -0.98
CA VAL A 31 -3.61 -15.46 -1.44
C VAL A 31 -5.01 -15.45 -0.84
N ASP A 32 -5.10 -15.24 0.46
CA ASP A 32 -6.38 -15.40 1.19
C ASP A 32 -7.38 -14.30 0.87
N THR A 33 -6.93 -13.07 0.74
CA THR A 33 -7.85 -11.92 0.59
C THR A 33 -8.04 -11.49 -0.85
N LEU A 34 -7.02 -11.63 -1.69
CA LEU A 34 -7.08 -11.16 -3.07
C LEU A 34 -7.13 -12.29 -4.08
N GLN A 35 -6.88 -13.53 -3.66
CA GLN A 35 -6.78 -14.69 -4.55
C GLN A 35 -5.79 -14.41 -5.69
N ARG A 36 -4.67 -13.77 -5.35
CA ARG A 36 -3.63 -13.48 -6.32
C ARG A 36 -2.34 -14.19 -5.92
N GLN A 37 -1.38 -14.16 -6.83
CA GLN A 37 -0.10 -14.84 -6.64
C GLN A 37 0.94 -13.89 -6.09
N PRO A 38 1.47 -14.13 -4.88
CA PRO A 38 2.47 -13.23 -4.31
C PRO A 38 3.74 -13.11 -5.15
N LEU A 39 4.05 -14.14 -5.96
CA LEU A 39 5.27 -14.15 -6.78
C LEU A 39 5.09 -13.48 -8.14
N SER A 40 3.95 -12.85 -8.39
CA SER A 40 3.60 -12.31 -9.69
C SER A 40 4.43 -11.09 -10.12
N GLY A 41 5.08 -10.44 -9.17
CA GLY A 41 5.75 -9.16 -9.45
C GLY A 41 4.83 -7.97 -9.25
N GLU A 42 3.55 -8.20 -9.00
CA GLU A 42 2.64 -7.12 -8.66
C GLU A 42 2.94 -6.59 -7.27
N VAL A 43 2.55 -5.34 -7.02
CA VAL A 43 2.74 -4.71 -5.72
C VAL A 43 1.47 -4.86 -4.90
N PHE A 44 1.63 -5.33 -3.68
CA PHE A 44 0.50 -5.51 -2.76
C PHE A 44 0.65 -4.56 -1.59
N VAL A 45 -0.41 -3.83 -1.27
CA VAL A 45 -0.39 -2.73 -0.31
C VAL A 45 -1.32 -3.05 0.85
N PHE A 46 -0.77 -3.02 2.05
CA PHE A 46 -1.48 -3.38 3.28
C PHE A 46 -1.43 -2.22 4.26
N GLY A 47 -2.53 -2.00 4.94
CA GLY A 47 -2.61 -0.97 5.98
C GLY A 47 -3.08 -1.54 7.29
N ASN A 48 -2.85 -0.80 8.36
CA ASN A 48 -3.35 -1.17 9.67
C ASN A 48 -4.67 -0.46 9.97
N ARG A 49 -5.29 -0.84 11.08
CA ARG A 49 -6.58 -0.29 11.45
C ARG A 49 -6.52 1.22 11.69
N GLN A 50 -5.45 1.70 12.28
CA GLN A 50 -5.27 3.11 12.60
C GLN A 50 -4.90 3.95 11.40
N CYS A 51 -4.61 3.33 10.26
CA CYS A 51 -4.22 4.01 9.02
C CYS A 51 -2.99 4.89 9.17
N ASP A 52 -2.07 4.51 10.02
CA ASP A 52 -0.80 5.22 10.18
C ASP A 52 0.40 4.39 9.76
N LYS A 53 0.18 3.15 9.36
CA LYS A 53 1.24 2.26 8.89
C LYS A 53 0.83 1.61 7.59
N VAL A 54 1.78 1.47 6.68
CA VAL A 54 1.56 0.80 5.41
C VAL A 54 2.75 -0.09 5.11
N LYS A 55 2.47 -1.27 4.58
CA LYS A 55 3.50 -2.17 4.08
C LYS A 55 3.22 -2.48 2.63
N LEU A 56 4.27 -2.49 1.83
CA LEU A 56 4.20 -2.87 0.43
C LEU A 56 5.04 -4.11 0.23
N LEU A 57 4.48 -5.11 -0.45
CA LEU A 57 5.14 -6.37 -0.72
C LEU A 57 5.17 -6.61 -2.22
N TRP A 58 6.34 -6.94 -2.77
CA TRP A 58 6.43 -7.36 -4.17
C TRP A 58 7.61 -8.30 -4.34
N TYR A 59 7.48 -9.18 -5.34
CA TYR A 59 8.51 -10.15 -5.67
C TYR A 59 9.30 -9.65 -6.87
N ASP A 60 10.62 -9.73 -6.79
CA ASP A 60 11.50 -9.25 -7.83
C ASP A 60 12.73 -10.14 -7.86
N ARG A 61 12.94 -10.86 -8.96
CA ARG A 61 14.15 -11.65 -9.17
C ARG A 61 14.54 -12.48 -7.98
N HIS A 62 13.93 -13.54 -7.71
CA HIS A 62 14.34 -14.49 -6.66
C HIS A 62 14.12 -14.02 -5.22
N GLY A 63 13.51 -12.87 -5.01
CA GLY A 63 13.31 -12.42 -3.64
C GLY A 63 12.14 -11.48 -3.48
N PHE A 64 11.70 -11.34 -2.24
CA PHE A 64 10.65 -10.39 -1.88
C PHE A 64 11.26 -9.09 -1.39
N TRP A 65 10.63 -8.01 -1.76
CA TRP A 65 10.83 -6.71 -1.14
C TRP A 65 9.67 -6.42 -0.21
N LEU A 66 9.99 -5.88 0.94
CA LEU A 66 8.98 -5.40 1.90
C LEU A 66 9.36 -3.99 2.29
N ALA A 67 8.52 -3.02 1.91
CA ALA A 67 8.69 -1.64 2.30
C ALA A 67 7.69 -1.32 3.40
N TYR A 68 8.11 -0.52 4.36
CA TYR A 68 7.30 -0.18 5.52
C TYR A 68 7.40 1.31 5.78
N LYS A 69 6.24 1.97 5.86
CA LYS A 69 6.20 3.39 6.20
C LYS A 69 5.24 3.59 7.37
N ARG A 70 5.71 4.26 8.39
CA ARG A 70 4.90 4.65 9.55
C ARG A 70 4.82 6.17 9.58
N LEU A 71 3.59 6.69 9.60
CA LEU A 71 3.41 8.12 9.75
C LEU A 71 3.59 8.50 11.23
N GLU A 72 4.39 9.53 11.48
CA GLU A 72 4.56 10.05 12.83
C GLU A 72 3.41 10.95 13.22
N ARG A 73 2.72 11.51 12.22
CA ARG A 73 1.52 12.33 12.41
C ARG A 73 0.55 12.06 11.29
N GLY A 74 -0.74 12.22 11.58
CA GLY A 74 -1.77 12.05 10.58
C GLY A 74 -2.03 10.61 10.22
N ARG A 75 -2.79 10.43 9.17
CA ARG A 75 -3.21 9.11 8.73
C ARG A 75 -3.21 9.06 7.22
N PHE A 76 -2.97 7.86 6.70
CA PHE A 76 -3.22 7.59 5.29
C PHE A 76 -4.72 7.64 5.03
N ARG A 77 -5.10 8.14 3.87
CA ARG A 77 -6.50 8.18 3.44
C ARG A 77 -6.84 6.92 2.70
N TRP A 78 -7.16 5.88 3.44
CA TRP A 78 -7.36 4.56 2.87
C TRP A 78 -8.70 4.49 2.16
N PRO A 79 -8.74 4.07 0.88
CA PRO A 79 -10.00 3.91 0.18
C PRO A 79 -10.87 2.85 0.85
N ALA A 80 -12.18 3.04 0.82
CA ALA A 80 -13.11 2.11 1.44
C ALA A 80 -13.11 0.75 0.73
N SER A 81 -12.93 0.75 -0.57
CA SER A 81 -12.87 -0.48 -1.34
C SER A 81 -11.44 -0.73 -1.80
N GLY A 82 -11.01 -1.97 -1.66
CA GLY A 82 -9.71 -2.37 -2.16
C GLY A 82 -9.73 -2.67 -3.64
N GLY A 83 -8.68 -3.29 -4.13
CA GLY A 83 -8.56 -3.71 -5.50
C GLY A 83 -7.43 -3.03 -6.22
N ALA A 84 -7.49 -3.03 -7.54
CA ALA A 84 -6.42 -2.49 -8.37
C ALA A 84 -6.39 -0.97 -8.31
N ILE A 85 -5.19 -0.42 -8.16
CA ILE A 85 -4.98 1.02 -8.27
C ILE A 85 -3.75 1.25 -9.15
N GLY A 86 -3.62 2.48 -9.66
CA GLY A 86 -2.44 2.82 -10.45
C GLY A 86 -1.28 3.24 -9.57
N VAL A 87 -0.09 3.27 -10.16
CA VAL A 87 1.11 3.71 -9.44
C VAL A 87 0.97 5.16 -8.97
N THR A 88 0.36 6.01 -9.81
CA THR A 88 0.11 7.40 -9.42
C THR A 88 -0.78 7.47 -8.18
N GLU A 89 -1.85 6.69 -8.16
CA GLU A 89 -2.73 6.65 -7.00
C GLU A 89 -2.03 6.14 -5.75
N LEU A 90 -1.17 5.15 -5.90
CA LEU A 90 -0.36 4.66 -4.79
C LEU A 90 0.54 5.78 -4.25
N THR A 91 1.18 6.51 -5.14
CA THR A 91 2.05 7.61 -4.73
C THR A 91 1.27 8.65 -3.92
N LEU A 92 0.08 9.02 -4.40
CA LEU A 92 -0.77 9.97 -3.70
C LEU A 92 -1.20 9.46 -2.34
N LEU A 93 -1.54 8.18 -2.27
CA LEU A 93 -1.91 7.55 -1.01
C LEU A 93 -0.76 7.65 -0.01
N LEU A 94 0.43 7.30 -0.44
CA LEU A 94 1.61 7.30 0.43
C LEU A 94 2.00 8.71 0.89
N GLU A 95 1.59 9.72 0.13
CA GLU A 95 1.84 11.12 0.51
C GLU A 95 0.70 11.71 1.33
N GLY A 96 -0.35 10.96 1.60
CA GLY A 96 -1.44 11.44 2.43
C GLY A 96 -2.48 12.26 1.67
N ILE A 97 -2.61 12.04 0.37
CA ILE A 97 -3.61 12.74 -0.43
C ILE A 97 -4.89 11.91 -0.48
N ASP A 98 -6.02 12.56 -0.24
CA ASP A 98 -7.30 11.89 -0.19
C ASP A 98 -7.79 11.56 -1.59
N LEU A 99 -7.84 10.27 -1.90
CA LEU A 99 -8.26 9.77 -3.21
C LEU A 99 -9.77 9.74 -3.40
N ARG A 100 -10.52 10.02 -2.32
CA ARG A 100 -11.98 9.92 -2.38
C ARG A 100 -12.65 11.19 -2.90
N VAL A 101 -11.89 12.27 -3.07
CA VAL A 101 -12.44 13.55 -3.51
C VAL A 101 -12.08 13.80 -4.95
N PRO A 102 -12.96 14.48 -5.73
CA PRO A 102 -12.66 14.76 -7.13
C PRO A 102 -11.44 15.64 -7.31
N ARG A 103 -11.22 16.56 -6.39
CA ARG A 103 -10.03 17.39 -6.40
C ARG A 103 -9.09 16.86 -5.33
N LEU A 104 -7.96 16.36 -5.79
CA LEU A 104 -6.95 15.87 -4.86
C LEU A 104 -6.27 17.01 -4.15
N ARG A 105 -6.03 16.84 -2.89
CA ARG A 105 -5.28 17.82 -2.11
C ARG A 105 -4.54 17.11 -1.00
N ARG A 106 -3.43 17.71 -0.63
CA ARG A 106 -2.62 17.21 0.46
C ARG A 106 -3.35 17.45 1.77
N VAL A 107 -3.44 16.44 2.61
CA VAL A 107 -4.28 16.52 3.78
C VAL A 107 -3.52 16.99 5.00
N ASP A 108 -2.49 16.29 5.40
CA ASP A 108 -1.84 16.57 6.68
C ASP A 108 -0.36 16.87 6.60
N LEU A 109 0.26 16.51 5.50
CA LEU A 109 1.72 16.61 5.42
C LEU A 109 2.23 18.02 5.59
N GLN A 110 1.43 19.00 5.19
CA GLN A 110 1.85 20.40 5.26
C GLN A 110 1.74 20.99 6.65
N ARG A 111 1.18 20.22 7.57
CA ARG A 111 1.00 20.67 8.94
C ARG A 111 1.88 19.92 9.91
N VAL A 112 2.74 19.12 9.38
CA VAL A 112 3.66 18.36 10.19
C VAL A 112 4.86 19.23 10.41
N ASP A 113 4.88 19.92 11.49
CA ASP A 113 6.00 20.76 11.84
C ASP A 113 6.14 20.87 13.32
#